data_6c8f6af8cf16923c5a7df70d24185e04
#
_entry.id   6c8f6af8cf16923c5a7df70d24185e04
#
_cell.length_a   1.000
_cell.length_b   1.000
_cell.length_c   1.000
_cell.angle_alpha   90.00
_cell.angle_beta   90.00
_cell.angle_gamma   90.00
#
_symmetry.space_group_name_H-M   'P 1'
#
loop_
_entity.id
_entity.type
_entity.pdbx_description
1 polymer ?
#
loop_
_entity_poly.entity_id
_entity_poly.type
_entity_poly.pdbx_seq_one_letter_code
_entity_poly.pdbx_strand_id
1 'polypeptide(L)'
;MDKRLKAEPEDVQSEDVDSRARGTMIHDAEAAMLNAHGVITADDAVETPLPLHQGPMKSIPELWGSVLSYLGSEVPWLARNDAVAVHRCREMLGVTPNEWRMHLEGEIDLEPSGRLGRMVSADFELKASAPLACEWMLSEGKSRHVQVSGKDDEGKPTQINLSGRVDRVDAILLSQEQQIQARADGILAKTAASEVLPHHFEKAQPANRLVIIRDLKTVNGPKASDKGNRHRKSLFDEVQLGLYARAWEKSHPGDRVVGVGVTEIGESTTHYVELDESILKYLEGCQLGERTTYTQTHHRLPGDNFSSHNGFRSWISERIRTAGRAIETARQGHVNATPGKHCSYCSVRQICPSLGGDEQ
;
A
#
# COMPACT_ATOMS: atom_id res chain seq x y z
N MET A 1 -25.04 4.67 0.68
CA MET A 1 -26.04 5.45 -0.08
C MET A 1 -25.90 5.21 -1.57
N ASP A 2 -24.72 5.28 -2.11
CA ASP A 2 -24.35 5.07 -3.51
C ASP A 2 -24.91 3.75 -4.12
N LYS A 3 -24.64 2.61 -3.47
CA LYS A 3 -25.14 1.30 -3.92
C LYS A 3 -26.67 1.17 -3.92
N ARG A 4 -27.39 1.93 -3.10
CA ARG A 4 -28.87 1.91 -3.04
C ARG A 4 -29.52 2.78 -4.11
N LEU A 5 -28.89 3.89 -4.43
CA LEU A 5 -29.42 4.84 -5.41
C LEU A 5 -28.93 4.57 -6.83
N LYS A 6 -27.91 3.69 -7.01
CA LYS A 6 -27.21 3.49 -8.30
C LYS A 6 -26.81 4.83 -8.94
N ALA A 7 -26.51 5.81 -8.10
CA ALA A 7 -26.06 7.11 -8.56
C ALA A 7 -24.63 6.96 -9.09
N GLU A 8 -24.50 6.92 -10.40
CA GLU A 8 -23.21 7.03 -11.07
C GLU A 8 -22.94 8.52 -11.31
N PRO A 9 -21.70 9.00 -11.09
CA PRO A 9 -21.35 10.36 -11.47
C PRO A 9 -21.53 10.50 -12.97
N GLU A 10 -22.13 11.61 -13.41
CA GLU A 10 -22.05 11.97 -14.84
C GLU A 10 -20.59 12.02 -15.24
N ASP A 11 -20.24 11.30 -16.30
CA ASP A 11 -18.92 11.40 -16.95
C ASP A 11 -18.76 12.82 -17.49
N VAL A 12 -18.26 13.70 -16.65
CA VAL A 12 -17.71 14.96 -17.13
C VAL A 12 -16.46 14.56 -17.89
N GLN A 13 -16.52 14.57 -19.21
CA GLN A 13 -15.35 14.44 -20.06
C GLN A 13 -14.43 15.64 -19.77
N SER A 14 -13.65 15.52 -18.70
CA SER A 14 -12.55 16.44 -18.49
C SER A 14 -11.44 16.01 -19.45
N GLU A 15 -10.81 16.97 -20.12
CA GLU A 15 -9.60 16.76 -20.92
C GLU A 15 -8.44 16.24 -20.04
N ASP A 16 -8.60 16.23 -18.72
CA ASP A 16 -7.70 15.64 -17.77
C ASP A 16 -7.80 14.12 -17.82
N VAL A 17 -6.69 13.52 -18.22
CA VAL A 17 -6.53 12.07 -18.22
C VAL A 17 -6.88 11.52 -16.84
N ASP A 18 -7.90 10.68 -16.76
CA ASP A 18 -8.46 10.15 -15.54
C ASP A 18 -7.36 9.65 -14.57
N SER A 19 -7.30 10.26 -13.40
CA SER A 19 -6.31 9.93 -12.37
C SER A 19 -6.46 8.48 -11.88
N ARG A 20 -7.68 7.93 -11.95
CA ARG A 20 -7.97 6.54 -11.58
C ARG A 20 -7.36 5.56 -12.59
N ALA A 21 -7.57 5.80 -13.90
CA ALA A 21 -6.98 4.96 -14.94
C ALA A 21 -5.44 4.96 -14.89
N ARG A 22 -4.85 6.11 -14.55
CA ARG A 22 -3.41 6.20 -14.30
C ARG A 22 -2.96 5.39 -13.10
N GLY A 23 -3.70 5.47 -11.99
CA GLY A 23 -3.43 4.68 -10.79
C GLY A 23 -3.46 3.19 -11.11
N THR A 24 -4.52 2.71 -11.75
CA THR A 24 -4.68 1.31 -12.17
C THR A 24 -3.49 0.84 -13.01
N MET A 25 -3.07 1.62 -14.03
CA MET A 25 -1.93 1.24 -14.87
C MET A 25 -0.63 1.06 -14.07
N ILE A 26 -0.39 1.89 -13.05
CA ILE A 26 0.81 1.80 -12.20
C ILE A 26 0.74 0.56 -11.30
N HIS A 27 -0.41 0.30 -10.68
CA HIS A 27 -0.62 -0.92 -9.87
C HIS A 27 -0.44 -2.19 -10.71
N ASP A 28 -1.01 -2.24 -11.90
CA ASP A 28 -0.91 -3.39 -12.78
C ASP A 28 0.53 -3.57 -13.30
N ALA A 29 1.27 -2.48 -13.55
CA ALA A 29 2.67 -2.52 -13.94
C ALA A 29 3.57 -3.03 -12.81
N GLU A 30 3.35 -2.59 -11.57
CA GLU A 30 4.04 -3.15 -10.39
C GLU A 30 3.71 -4.63 -10.22
N ALA A 31 2.44 -5.01 -10.35
CA ALA A 31 2.00 -6.40 -10.28
C ALA A 31 2.67 -7.27 -11.35
N ALA A 32 2.79 -6.78 -12.58
CA ALA A 32 3.48 -7.49 -13.66
C ALA A 32 4.97 -7.70 -13.35
N MET A 33 5.63 -6.69 -12.83
CA MET A 33 7.03 -6.77 -12.37
C MET A 33 7.18 -7.81 -11.26
N LEU A 34 6.32 -7.79 -10.25
CA LEU A 34 6.36 -8.70 -9.12
C LEU A 34 5.98 -10.13 -9.53
N ASN A 35 5.03 -10.32 -10.45
CA ASN A 35 4.71 -11.64 -11.01
C ASN A 35 5.91 -12.25 -11.73
N ALA A 36 6.63 -11.47 -12.52
CA ALA A 36 7.85 -11.95 -13.19
C ALA A 36 8.95 -12.32 -12.17
N HIS A 37 8.94 -11.67 -11.00
CA HIS A 37 9.82 -12.00 -9.88
C HIS A 37 9.37 -13.26 -9.11
N GLY A 38 8.16 -13.74 -9.33
CA GLY A 38 7.60 -14.94 -8.69
C GLY A 38 6.58 -14.66 -7.57
N VAL A 39 6.13 -13.42 -7.43
CA VAL A 39 5.07 -13.02 -6.49
C VAL A 39 3.76 -12.87 -7.24
N ILE A 40 2.96 -13.93 -7.27
CA ILE A 40 1.75 -13.99 -8.08
C ILE A 40 0.67 -13.06 -7.51
N THR A 41 0.13 -12.22 -8.37
CA THR A 41 -0.96 -11.27 -8.04
C THR A 41 -2.16 -11.98 -7.45
N ALA A 42 -2.68 -11.45 -6.35
CA ALA A 42 -3.84 -11.96 -5.62
C ALA A 42 -3.69 -13.37 -5.03
N ASP A 43 -2.53 -13.98 -5.16
CA ASP A 43 -2.24 -15.28 -4.55
C ASP A 43 -1.81 -15.14 -3.09
N ASP A 44 -1.50 -16.27 -2.45
CA ASP A 44 -1.01 -16.26 -1.07
C ASP A 44 0.45 -15.84 -0.98
N ALA A 45 0.89 -15.58 0.24
CA ALA A 45 2.27 -15.19 0.50
C ALA A 45 3.28 -16.21 -0.03
N VAL A 46 4.34 -15.71 -0.65
CA VAL A 46 5.47 -16.55 -1.08
C VAL A 46 6.14 -17.17 0.15
N GLU A 47 6.40 -18.47 0.13
CA GLU A 47 7.06 -19.16 1.25
C GLU A 47 8.47 -18.66 1.51
N THR A 48 9.25 -18.50 0.44
CA THR A 48 10.65 -18.04 0.49
C THR A 48 10.81 -16.77 -0.32
N PRO A 49 10.52 -15.60 0.27
CA PRO A 49 10.63 -14.33 -0.44
C PRO A 49 12.09 -13.97 -0.71
N LEU A 50 12.34 -13.44 -1.89
CA LEU A 50 13.64 -12.95 -2.32
C LEU A 50 13.56 -11.45 -2.61
N PRO A 51 14.59 -10.67 -2.29
CA PRO A 51 14.65 -9.28 -2.72
C PRO A 51 14.83 -9.23 -4.24
N LEU A 52 14.40 -8.15 -4.87
CA LEU A 52 14.37 -8.05 -6.33
C LEU A 52 15.74 -8.33 -6.98
N HIS A 53 16.83 -7.92 -6.35
CA HIS A 53 18.20 -8.14 -6.85
C HIS A 53 18.71 -9.59 -6.70
N GLN A 54 17.96 -10.51 -6.09
CA GLN A 54 18.34 -11.91 -5.86
C GLN A 54 17.35 -12.91 -6.51
N GLY A 55 16.25 -12.43 -7.04
CA GLY A 55 15.21 -13.27 -7.63
C GLY A 55 15.49 -13.69 -9.07
N PRO A 56 14.47 -14.19 -9.76
CA PRO A 56 14.55 -14.57 -11.18
C PRO A 56 14.96 -13.39 -12.07
N MET A 57 14.43 -12.20 -11.79
CA MET A 57 14.78 -10.94 -12.47
C MET A 57 15.78 -10.18 -11.60
N LYS A 58 17.07 -10.27 -11.95
CA LYS A 58 18.19 -9.82 -11.10
C LYS A 58 18.67 -8.40 -11.36
N SER A 59 18.12 -7.75 -12.36
CA SER A 59 18.59 -6.45 -12.82
C SER A 59 17.43 -5.52 -13.16
N ILE A 60 17.68 -4.22 -13.10
CA ILE A 60 16.70 -3.21 -13.50
C ILE A 60 16.21 -3.44 -14.95
N PRO A 61 17.08 -3.71 -15.96
CA PRO A 61 16.60 -4.00 -17.31
C PRO A 61 15.66 -5.21 -17.42
N GLU A 62 15.91 -6.28 -16.67
CA GLU A 62 15.02 -7.47 -16.68
C GLU A 62 13.65 -7.15 -16.07
N LEU A 63 13.62 -6.47 -14.92
CA LEU A 63 12.39 -6.00 -14.29
C LEU A 63 11.65 -5.02 -15.21
N TRP A 64 12.37 -4.11 -15.85
CA TRP A 64 11.80 -3.17 -16.81
C TRP A 64 11.20 -3.88 -18.01
N GLY A 65 11.88 -4.88 -18.54
CA GLY A 65 11.37 -5.72 -19.64
C GLY A 65 10.01 -6.36 -19.31
N SER A 66 9.77 -6.78 -18.06
CA SER A 66 8.48 -7.32 -17.64
C SER A 66 7.37 -6.26 -17.64
N VAL A 67 7.69 -5.02 -17.23
CA VAL A 67 6.76 -3.90 -17.29
C VAL A 67 6.42 -3.54 -18.74
N LEU A 68 7.43 -3.47 -19.63
CA LEU A 68 7.21 -3.20 -21.06
C LEU A 68 6.37 -4.30 -21.73
N SER A 69 6.62 -5.57 -21.39
CA SER A 69 5.83 -6.70 -21.88
C SER A 69 4.36 -6.60 -21.48
N TYR A 70 4.09 -6.26 -20.22
CA TYR A 70 2.74 -6.00 -19.74
C TYR A 70 2.06 -4.87 -20.53
N LEU A 71 2.73 -3.73 -20.67
CA LEU A 71 2.16 -2.59 -21.40
C LEU A 71 1.90 -2.91 -22.86
N GLY A 72 2.77 -3.69 -23.50
CA GLY A 72 2.59 -4.12 -24.89
C GLY A 72 1.36 -4.99 -25.10
N SER A 73 1.06 -5.89 -24.16
CA SER A 73 -0.10 -6.76 -24.21
C SER A 73 -1.41 -6.12 -23.75
N GLU A 74 -1.39 -5.45 -22.60
CA GLU A 74 -2.61 -5.00 -21.94
C GLU A 74 -2.97 -3.52 -22.22
N VAL A 75 -2.01 -2.73 -22.68
CA VAL A 75 -2.18 -1.29 -22.90
C VAL A 75 -1.79 -0.85 -24.32
N PRO A 76 -2.27 -1.56 -25.38
CA PRO A 76 -1.83 -1.31 -26.78
C PRO A 76 -2.19 0.09 -27.27
N TRP A 77 -3.16 0.77 -26.66
CA TRP A 77 -3.57 2.12 -27.03
C TRP A 77 -2.49 3.18 -26.76
N LEU A 78 -1.47 2.91 -25.92
CA LEU A 78 -0.33 3.82 -25.74
C LEU A 78 0.44 4.10 -27.04
N ALA A 79 0.36 3.20 -28.02
CA ALA A 79 0.97 3.37 -29.34
C ALA A 79 0.18 4.31 -30.28
N ARG A 80 -0.98 4.84 -29.87
CA ARG A 80 -1.79 5.76 -30.67
C ARG A 80 -1.19 7.17 -30.70
N ASN A 81 -1.57 7.95 -31.70
CA ASN A 81 -1.13 9.35 -31.84
C ASN A 81 -2.18 10.37 -31.37
N ASP A 82 -3.20 9.94 -30.62
CA ASP A 82 -4.12 10.89 -30.01
C ASP A 82 -3.51 11.58 -28.77
N ALA A 83 -4.09 12.70 -28.36
CA ALA A 83 -3.53 13.52 -27.28
C ALA A 83 -3.40 12.76 -25.95
N VAL A 84 -4.35 11.84 -25.65
CA VAL A 84 -4.35 11.05 -24.43
C VAL A 84 -3.19 10.06 -24.44
N ALA A 85 -3.01 9.33 -25.54
CA ALA A 85 -1.93 8.37 -25.69
C ALA A 85 -0.56 9.06 -25.66
N VAL A 86 -0.40 10.19 -26.35
CA VAL A 86 0.85 10.98 -26.35
C VAL A 86 1.19 11.44 -24.92
N HIS A 87 0.22 11.99 -24.21
CA HIS A 87 0.44 12.44 -22.83
C HIS A 87 0.82 11.27 -21.91
N ARG A 88 0.05 10.19 -21.97
CA ARG A 88 0.23 9.03 -21.11
C ARG A 88 1.53 8.27 -21.41
N CYS A 89 1.87 8.09 -22.66
CA CYS A 89 3.11 7.45 -23.05
C CYS A 89 4.33 8.23 -22.53
N ARG A 90 4.34 9.56 -22.67
CA ARG A 90 5.39 10.41 -22.11
C ARG A 90 5.43 10.37 -20.58
N GLU A 91 4.29 10.40 -19.94
CA GLU A 91 4.20 10.35 -18.46
C GLU A 91 4.71 9.03 -17.91
N MET A 92 4.25 7.90 -18.45
CA MET A 92 4.54 6.56 -17.93
C MET A 92 5.90 6.02 -18.35
N LEU A 93 6.23 6.16 -19.64
CA LEU A 93 7.42 5.58 -20.25
C LEU A 93 8.53 6.60 -20.53
N GLY A 94 8.23 7.90 -20.49
CA GLY A 94 9.20 8.95 -20.84
C GLY A 94 9.48 9.09 -22.34
N VAL A 95 8.74 8.37 -23.20
CA VAL A 95 8.95 8.33 -24.66
C VAL A 95 7.71 8.74 -25.42
N THR A 96 7.84 8.94 -26.73
CA THR A 96 6.72 9.21 -27.63
C THR A 96 6.01 7.91 -28.05
N PRO A 97 4.74 7.95 -28.50
CA PRO A 97 4.07 6.78 -29.04
C PRO A 97 4.79 6.16 -30.26
N ASN A 98 5.56 6.98 -31.01
CA ASN A 98 6.35 6.46 -32.12
C ASN A 98 7.53 5.60 -31.64
N GLU A 99 8.28 6.09 -30.66
CA GLU A 99 9.37 5.31 -30.03
C GLU A 99 8.82 4.06 -29.36
N TRP A 100 7.64 4.15 -28.73
CA TRP A 100 6.97 2.98 -28.17
C TRP A 100 6.62 1.93 -29.26
N ARG A 101 6.10 2.36 -30.43
CA ARG A 101 5.86 1.44 -31.55
C ARG A 101 7.14 0.80 -32.07
N MET A 102 8.20 1.58 -32.28
CA MET A 102 9.50 1.04 -32.70
C MET A 102 10.02 -0.02 -31.72
N HIS A 103 9.81 0.19 -30.43
CA HIS A 103 10.14 -0.83 -29.42
C HIS A 103 9.28 -2.08 -29.58
N LEU A 104 7.96 -1.96 -29.75
CA LEU A 104 7.06 -3.11 -29.95
C LEU A 104 7.40 -3.90 -31.23
N GLU A 105 7.94 -3.23 -32.24
CA GLU A 105 8.40 -3.80 -33.50
C GLU A 105 9.84 -4.40 -33.39
N GLY A 106 10.49 -4.22 -32.24
CA GLY A 106 11.84 -4.71 -31.99
C GLY A 106 12.96 -3.89 -32.64
N GLU A 107 12.66 -2.67 -33.06
CA GLU A 107 13.64 -1.78 -33.70
C GLU A 107 14.55 -1.03 -32.70
N ILE A 108 14.04 -0.76 -31.49
CA ILE A 108 14.80 -0.08 -30.44
C ILE A 108 14.53 -0.73 -29.08
N ASP A 109 15.50 -0.66 -28.19
CA ASP A 109 15.34 -0.95 -26.77
C ASP A 109 15.03 0.34 -26.01
N LEU A 110 14.17 0.23 -24.99
CA LEU A 110 13.84 1.35 -24.12
C LEU A 110 14.50 1.21 -22.76
N GLU A 111 15.28 2.20 -22.37
CA GLU A 111 15.82 2.32 -21.03
C GLU A 111 14.74 2.70 -20.02
N PRO A 112 14.87 2.27 -18.75
CA PRO A 112 13.94 2.63 -17.68
C PRO A 112 13.77 4.13 -17.56
N SER A 113 12.61 4.64 -17.93
CA SER A 113 12.29 6.07 -17.91
C SER A 113 10.81 6.31 -17.59
N GLY A 114 10.41 7.58 -17.55
CA GLY A 114 9.06 7.93 -17.11
C GLY A 114 8.78 7.55 -15.66
N ARG A 115 7.52 7.50 -15.27
CA ARG A 115 7.11 7.13 -13.90
C ARG A 115 7.38 5.67 -13.60
N LEU A 116 7.10 4.79 -14.56
CA LEU A 116 7.26 3.35 -14.38
C LEU A 116 8.74 2.95 -14.29
N GLY A 117 9.62 3.54 -15.10
CA GLY A 117 11.05 3.27 -14.99
C GLY A 117 11.64 3.74 -13.66
N ARG A 118 11.18 4.89 -13.13
CA ARG A 118 11.58 5.33 -11.78
C ARG A 118 11.03 4.42 -10.68
N MET A 119 9.82 3.88 -10.82
CA MET A 119 9.25 2.89 -9.90
C MET A 119 10.14 1.64 -9.86
N VAL A 120 10.45 1.05 -11.00
CA VAL A 120 11.33 -0.14 -11.10
C VAL A 120 12.68 0.12 -10.44
N SER A 121 13.29 1.28 -10.72
CA SER A 121 14.60 1.64 -10.14
C SER A 121 14.53 1.81 -8.62
N ALA A 122 13.49 2.49 -8.12
CA ALA A 122 13.31 2.70 -6.68
C ALA A 122 13.02 1.39 -5.93
N ASP A 123 12.21 0.51 -6.50
CA ASP A 123 11.93 -0.81 -5.94
C ASP A 123 13.18 -1.69 -5.88
N PHE A 124 14.02 -1.62 -6.90
CA PHE A 124 15.27 -2.36 -6.94
C PHE A 124 16.26 -1.92 -5.85
N GLU A 125 16.15 -0.70 -5.35
CA GLU A 125 16.97 -0.17 -4.26
C GLU A 125 16.52 -0.63 -2.86
N LEU A 126 15.38 -1.27 -2.72
CA LEU A 126 14.90 -1.82 -1.45
C LEU A 126 15.61 -3.13 -1.09
N LYS A 127 16.93 -3.08 -0.90
CA LYS A 127 17.80 -4.28 -0.76
C LYS A 127 17.48 -5.17 0.44
N ALA A 128 16.86 -4.62 1.50
CA ALA A 128 16.45 -5.38 2.68
C ALA A 128 14.94 -5.71 2.70
N SER A 129 14.26 -5.52 1.57
CA SER A 129 12.83 -5.77 1.41
C SER A 129 12.63 -6.88 0.37
N ALA A 130 11.89 -7.92 0.72
CA ALA A 130 11.58 -9.03 -0.17
C ALA A 130 10.05 -9.15 -0.33
N PRO A 131 9.52 -8.92 -1.55
CA PRO A 131 8.08 -9.00 -1.77
C PRO A 131 7.52 -10.37 -1.38
N LEU A 132 6.47 -10.37 -0.57
CA LEU A 132 5.75 -11.54 -0.10
C LEU A 132 4.44 -11.74 -0.85
N ALA A 133 3.71 -10.66 -1.09
CA ALA A 133 2.42 -10.67 -1.74
C ALA A 133 2.19 -9.35 -2.49
N CYS A 134 1.45 -9.44 -3.59
CA CYS A 134 1.05 -8.32 -4.43
C CYS A 134 -0.45 -8.39 -4.68
N GLU A 135 -1.16 -7.26 -4.55
CA GLU A 135 -2.61 -7.17 -4.76
C GLU A 135 -3.37 -8.24 -3.95
N TRP A 136 -2.94 -8.46 -2.71
CA TRP A 136 -3.47 -9.52 -1.85
C TRP A 136 -4.95 -9.28 -1.50
N MET A 137 -5.79 -10.24 -1.84
CA MET A 137 -7.24 -10.09 -1.79
C MET A 137 -7.83 -10.32 -0.41
N LEU A 138 -8.66 -9.37 0.02
CA LEU A 138 -9.49 -9.41 1.23
C LEU A 138 -10.95 -9.40 0.81
N SER A 139 -11.52 -10.51 0.32
CA SER A 139 -12.90 -10.49 -0.13
C SER A 139 -13.71 -11.68 0.31
N GLU A 140 -14.97 -11.39 0.66
CA GLU A 140 -16.00 -12.38 0.89
C GLU A 140 -16.26 -13.18 -0.41
N GLY A 141 -16.35 -14.51 -0.31
CA GLY A 141 -16.54 -15.40 -1.47
C GLY A 141 -15.27 -15.82 -2.20
N LYS A 142 -14.11 -15.29 -1.86
CA LYS A 142 -12.81 -15.87 -2.18
C LYS A 142 -12.33 -16.73 -1.01
N SER A 143 -11.34 -17.59 -1.20
CA SER A 143 -10.80 -18.48 -0.17
C SER A 143 -10.32 -17.76 1.11
N ARG A 144 -10.31 -16.43 1.10
CA ARG A 144 -9.88 -15.55 2.18
C ARG A 144 -10.97 -14.58 2.57
N HIS A 145 -11.74 -14.96 3.58
CA HIS A 145 -12.62 -14.03 4.25
C HIS A 145 -11.93 -13.56 5.52
N VAL A 146 -11.53 -12.29 5.55
CA VAL A 146 -10.83 -11.73 6.71
C VAL A 146 -11.79 -10.90 7.55
N GLN A 147 -11.98 -11.33 8.79
CA GLN A 147 -12.66 -10.55 9.81
C GLN A 147 -11.64 -10.03 10.81
N VAL A 148 -11.70 -8.76 11.10
CA VAL A 148 -10.91 -8.14 12.16
C VAL A 148 -11.81 -7.83 13.33
N SER A 149 -11.39 -8.23 14.54
CA SER A 149 -12.10 -7.91 15.75
C SER A 149 -11.55 -6.64 16.38
N GLY A 150 -12.44 -5.75 16.77
CA GLY A 150 -12.15 -4.53 17.50
C GLY A 150 -13.03 -4.44 18.76
N LYS A 151 -12.91 -3.34 19.47
CA LYS A 151 -13.83 -2.95 20.55
C LYS A 151 -14.32 -1.54 20.26
N ASP A 152 -15.59 -1.29 20.51
CA ASP A 152 -16.15 0.06 20.50
C ASP A 152 -15.70 0.88 21.74
N ASP A 153 -16.22 2.08 21.90
CA ASP A 153 -15.86 2.96 23.02
C ASP A 153 -16.31 2.43 24.38
N GLU A 154 -17.32 1.56 24.40
CA GLU A 154 -17.84 0.89 25.59
C GLU A 154 -17.08 -0.40 25.89
N GLY A 155 -16.09 -0.77 25.06
CA GLY A 155 -15.33 -2.00 25.18
C GLY A 155 -16.01 -3.25 24.63
N LYS A 156 -17.17 -3.10 23.98
CA LYS A 156 -17.95 -4.18 23.37
C LYS A 156 -17.26 -4.70 22.13
N PRO A 157 -17.18 -6.02 21.93
CA PRO A 157 -16.56 -6.58 20.72
C PRO A 157 -17.29 -6.16 19.44
N THR A 158 -16.56 -5.66 18.47
CA THR A 158 -17.06 -5.31 17.13
C THR A 158 -16.30 -6.13 16.10
N GLN A 159 -17.00 -6.75 15.17
CA GLN A 159 -16.42 -7.46 14.04
C GLN A 159 -16.52 -6.61 12.78
N ILE A 160 -15.43 -6.52 12.06
CA ILE A 160 -15.28 -5.79 10.81
C ILE A 160 -14.95 -6.80 9.73
N ASN A 161 -15.83 -6.94 8.74
CA ASN A 161 -15.53 -7.70 7.54
C ASN A 161 -14.75 -6.82 6.58
N LEU A 162 -13.60 -7.27 6.16
CA LEU A 162 -12.75 -6.54 5.24
C LEU A 162 -12.94 -7.04 3.82
N SER A 163 -13.05 -6.11 2.89
CA SER A 163 -12.99 -6.37 1.45
C SER A 163 -12.07 -5.36 0.79
N GLY A 164 -11.36 -5.77 -0.24
CA GLY A 164 -10.39 -4.93 -0.94
C GLY A 164 -9.12 -5.68 -1.27
N ARG A 165 -8.08 -4.93 -1.54
CA ARG A 165 -6.75 -5.46 -1.86
C ARG A 165 -5.70 -4.70 -1.08
N VAL A 166 -4.66 -5.42 -0.66
CA VAL A 166 -3.43 -4.85 -0.13
C VAL A 166 -2.44 -4.80 -1.28
N ASP A 167 -1.99 -3.62 -1.65
CA ASP A 167 -1.18 -3.44 -2.85
C ASP A 167 0.09 -4.29 -2.79
N ARG A 168 0.83 -4.20 -1.69
CA ARG A 168 2.07 -4.94 -1.51
C ARG A 168 2.37 -5.26 -0.06
N VAL A 169 2.96 -6.42 0.15
CA VAL A 169 3.49 -6.87 1.46
C VAL A 169 4.91 -7.36 1.26
N ASP A 170 5.83 -6.85 2.07
CA ASP A 170 7.24 -7.22 2.01
C ASP A 170 7.72 -7.86 3.32
N ALA A 171 8.54 -8.89 3.23
CA ALA A 171 9.34 -9.36 4.34
C ALA A 171 10.59 -8.51 4.51
N ILE A 172 10.98 -8.25 5.76
CA ILE A 172 12.26 -7.62 6.07
C ILE A 172 13.34 -8.68 6.13
N LEU A 173 14.39 -8.48 5.35
CA LEU A 173 15.58 -9.33 5.36
C LEU A 173 16.60 -8.77 6.35
N LEU A 174 16.83 -9.51 7.40
CA LEU A 174 17.88 -9.23 8.39
C LEU A 174 19.17 -9.97 8.02
N SER A 175 20.31 -9.36 8.26
CA SER A 175 21.59 -10.06 8.19
C SER A 175 21.63 -11.23 9.20
N GLN A 176 22.55 -12.15 9.02
CA GLN A 176 22.70 -13.27 9.95
C GLN A 176 22.95 -12.82 11.39
N GLU A 177 23.75 -11.78 11.57
CA GLU A 177 24.05 -11.20 12.89
C GLU A 177 22.78 -10.57 13.52
N GLN A 178 22.05 -9.77 12.74
CA GLN A 178 20.77 -9.17 13.17
C GLN A 178 19.73 -10.26 13.53
N GLN A 179 19.65 -11.35 12.78
CA GLN A 179 18.77 -12.47 13.07
C GLN A 179 19.13 -13.16 14.38
N ILE A 180 20.42 -13.42 14.64
CA ILE A 180 20.91 -14.00 15.88
C ILE A 180 20.50 -13.12 17.08
N GLN A 181 20.75 -11.83 16.99
CA GLN A 181 20.41 -10.88 18.03
C GLN A 181 18.89 -10.79 18.23
N ALA A 182 18.12 -10.69 17.15
CA ALA A 182 16.66 -10.63 17.23
C ALA A 182 16.04 -11.89 17.83
N ARG A 183 16.64 -13.08 17.61
CA ARG A 183 16.23 -14.32 18.27
C ARG A 183 16.61 -14.35 19.74
N ALA A 184 17.80 -13.87 20.08
CA ALA A 184 18.25 -13.78 21.49
C ALA A 184 17.32 -12.89 22.32
N ASP A 185 16.87 -11.78 21.74
CA ASP A 185 16.00 -10.80 22.37
C ASP A 185 14.49 -11.15 22.28
N GLY A 186 14.14 -12.29 21.67
CA GLY A 186 12.75 -12.76 21.55
C GLY A 186 11.89 -11.97 20.55
N ILE A 187 12.51 -11.26 19.61
CA ILE A 187 11.81 -10.61 18.49
C ILE A 187 11.48 -11.62 17.39
N LEU A 188 12.45 -12.47 17.06
CA LEU A 188 12.24 -13.60 16.17
C LEU A 188 12.13 -14.91 16.98
N ALA A 189 11.33 -15.83 16.46
CA ALA A 189 11.22 -17.16 17.01
C ALA A 189 12.55 -17.91 16.93
N LYS A 190 12.85 -18.73 17.96
CA LYS A 190 14.10 -19.50 18.03
C LYS A 190 14.18 -20.56 16.92
N THR A 191 13.05 -21.11 16.54
CA THR A 191 12.92 -22.07 15.42
C THR A 191 11.69 -21.71 14.60
N ALA A 192 11.77 -21.90 13.29
CA ALA A 192 10.66 -21.61 12.36
C ALA A 192 9.41 -22.50 12.60
N ALA A 193 9.57 -23.61 13.33
CA ALA A 193 8.51 -24.55 13.68
C ALA A 193 7.97 -24.35 15.09
N SER A 194 8.33 -23.26 15.77
CA SER A 194 7.78 -22.98 17.10
C SER A 194 6.28 -22.86 16.99
N GLU A 195 5.55 -23.56 17.85
CA GLU A 195 4.10 -23.50 17.95
C GLU A 195 3.63 -22.05 17.77
N VAL A 196 2.74 -21.84 16.82
CA VAL A 196 2.10 -20.56 16.59
C VAL A 196 1.23 -20.29 17.80
N LEU A 197 1.78 -19.57 18.77
CA LEU A 197 1.03 -19.14 19.94
C LEU A 197 -0.14 -18.26 19.47
N PRO A 198 -1.31 -18.37 20.13
CA PRO A 198 -2.46 -17.53 19.81
C PRO A 198 -2.04 -16.06 19.81
N HIS A 199 -2.32 -15.37 18.71
CA HIS A 199 -1.93 -13.98 18.55
C HIS A 199 -2.55 -13.09 19.64
N HIS A 200 -1.72 -12.63 20.56
CA HIS A 200 -2.04 -11.46 21.36
C HIS A 200 -1.59 -10.22 20.61
N PHE A 201 -2.46 -9.69 19.76
CA PHE A 201 -2.16 -8.54 18.90
C PHE A 201 -1.65 -7.30 19.63
N GLU A 202 -1.95 -7.19 20.91
CA GLU A 202 -1.52 -6.08 21.78
C GLU A 202 -0.12 -6.25 22.37
N LYS A 203 0.42 -7.48 22.38
CA LYS A 203 1.75 -7.77 22.91
C LYS A 203 2.66 -8.26 21.79
N ALA A 204 3.87 -7.71 21.76
CA ALA A 204 4.89 -8.19 20.86
C ALA A 204 5.26 -9.63 21.19
N GLN A 205 5.04 -10.54 20.26
CA GLN A 205 5.43 -11.96 20.36
C GLN A 205 6.58 -12.24 19.40
N PRO A 206 7.40 -13.26 19.65
CA PRO A 206 8.39 -13.72 18.70
C PRO A 206 7.73 -14.06 17.36
N ALA A 207 8.26 -13.51 16.29
CA ALA A 207 7.75 -13.70 14.94
C ALA A 207 8.64 -14.64 14.13
N ASN A 208 8.08 -15.34 13.16
CA ASN A 208 8.87 -16.06 12.16
C ASN A 208 9.43 -15.08 11.13
N ARG A 209 8.64 -14.07 10.75
CA ARG A 209 9.01 -13.01 9.81
C ARG A 209 8.57 -11.64 10.32
N LEU A 210 9.37 -10.62 10.01
CA LEU A 210 9.01 -9.21 10.17
C LEU A 210 8.52 -8.69 8.83
N VAL A 211 7.41 -7.98 8.82
CA VAL A 211 6.66 -7.64 7.61
C VAL A 211 6.33 -6.14 7.56
N ILE A 212 6.36 -5.56 6.35
CA ILE A 212 5.91 -4.21 6.05
C ILE A 212 4.71 -4.30 5.11
N ILE A 213 3.62 -3.58 5.42
CA ILE A 213 2.50 -3.36 4.51
C ILE A 213 2.77 -2.08 3.73
N ARG A 214 2.67 -2.12 2.41
CA ARG A 214 2.86 -0.94 1.54
C ARG A 214 1.61 -0.66 0.73
N ASP A 215 1.33 0.62 0.59
CA ASP A 215 0.25 1.17 -0.22
C ASP A 215 0.83 2.06 -1.31
N LEU A 216 0.33 1.94 -2.53
CA LEU A 216 0.84 2.61 -3.70
C LEU A 216 0.02 3.86 -4.00
N LYS A 217 0.66 5.02 -4.09
CA LYS A 217 -0.03 6.28 -4.37
C LYS A 217 0.60 7.02 -5.54
N THR A 218 -0.25 7.41 -6.47
CA THR A 218 0.16 8.28 -7.56
C THR A 218 0.03 9.75 -7.16
N VAL A 219 1.07 10.52 -7.43
CA VAL A 219 1.09 11.95 -7.14
C VAL A 219 1.23 12.79 -8.41
N ASN A 220 0.48 13.89 -8.48
CA ASN A 220 0.52 14.82 -9.60
C ASN A 220 1.40 16.03 -9.29
N GLY A 221 2.16 16.45 -10.31
CA GLY A 221 2.86 17.74 -10.38
C GLY A 221 4.31 17.71 -9.93
N PRO A 222 5.05 18.79 -10.22
CA PRO A 222 6.50 18.87 -10.12
C PRO A 222 7.05 18.90 -8.69
N LYS A 223 6.19 19.02 -7.71
CA LYS A 223 6.60 19.06 -6.30
C LYS A 223 6.03 17.88 -5.54
N ALA A 224 6.64 16.72 -5.73
CA ALA A 224 6.54 15.64 -4.78
C ALA A 224 6.83 16.13 -3.34
N SER A 225 7.72 17.13 -3.15
CA SER A 225 8.07 17.67 -1.82
C SER A 225 6.90 18.20 -1.00
N ASP A 226 5.96 18.93 -1.60
CA ASP A 226 4.84 19.48 -0.82
C ASP A 226 3.65 18.53 -0.70
N LYS A 227 3.47 17.66 -1.70
CA LYS A 227 2.42 16.63 -1.70
C LYS A 227 2.89 15.31 -1.09
N GLY A 228 4.15 14.95 -1.26
CA GLY A 228 4.79 13.83 -0.63
C GLY A 228 4.79 13.95 0.88
N ASN A 229 5.01 15.12 1.40
CA ASN A 229 4.73 15.43 2.80
C ASN A 229 3.27 15.16 3.21
N ARG A 230 2.33 15.11 2.27
CA ARG A 230 0.93 14.84 2.57
C ARG A 230 0.66 13.36 2.87
N HIS A 231 1.12 12.43 2.04
CA HIS A 231 0.98 11.01 2.31
C HIS A 231 1.86 10.58 3.49
N ARG A 232 3.07 11.08 3.57
CA ARG A 232 3.94 10.91 4.72
C ARG A 232 3.28 11.37 6.02
N LYS A 233 2.62 12.54 6.03
CA LYS A 233 1.91 13.07 7.21
C LYS A 233 0.61 12.34 7.49
N SER A 234 -0.08 11.84 6.47
CA SER A 234 -1.35 11.14 6.61
C SER A 234 -1.20 9.63 6.81
N LEU A 235 0.02 9.10 6.72
CA LEU A 235 0.27 7.66 6.82
C LEU A 235 -0.35 7.04 8.08
N PHE A 236 -0.30 7.74 9.19
CA PHE A 236 -0.89 7.31 10.46
C PHE A 236 -2.35 7.71 10.65
N ASP A 237 -2.85 8.64 9.85
CA ASP A 237 -4.26 9.04 9.90
C ASP A 237 -5.14 8.07 9.12
N GLU A 238 -4.54 7.27 8.23
CA GLU A 238 -5.27 6.30 7.42
C GLU A 238 -5.65 5.06 8.24
N VAL A 239 -6.95 4.78 8.28
CA VAL A 239 -7.50 3.59 8.93
C VAL A 239 -7.11 2.31 8.16
N GLN A 240 -6.99 2.42 6.85
CA GLN A 240 -6.74 1.34 5.91
C GLN A 240 -5.49 0.52 6.26
N LEU A 241 -4.35 1.18 6.46
CA LEU A 241 -3.08 0.51 6.75
C LEU A 241 -3.10 -0.26 8.07
N GLY A 242 -3.75 0.28 9.10
CA GLY A 242 -3.92 -0.42 10.37
C GLY A 242 -4.82 -1.67 10.25
N LEU A 243 -5.88 -1.59 9.45
CA LEU A 243 -6.74 -2.72 9.15
C LEU A 243 -6.00 -3.79 8.35
N TYR A 244 -5.22 -3.40 7.34
CA TYR A 244 -4.42 -4.31 6.52
C TYR A 244 -3.34 -5.02 7.35
N ALA A 245 -2.66 -4.28 8.23
CA ALA A 245 -1.67 -4.85 9.14
C ALA A 245 -2.29 -5.95 10.02
N ARG A 246 -3.45 -5.69 10.61
CA ARG A 246 -4.15 -6.68 11.43
C ARG A 246 -4.69 -7.85 10.62
N ALA A 247 -5.20 -7.60 9.41
CA ALA A 247 -5.69 -8.63 8.53
C ALA A 247 -4.58 -9.60 8.11
N TRP A 248 -3.40 -9.04 7.78
CA TRP A 248 -2.23 -9.85 7.44
C TRP A 248 -1.82 -10.77 8.59
N GLU A 249 -1.59 -10.22 9.78
CA GLU A 249 -1.19 -11.00 10.96
C GLU A 249 -2.19 -12.09 11.34
N LYS A 250 -3.49 -11.83 11.09
CA LYS A 250 -4.53 -12.82 11.35
C LYS A 250 -4.53 -13.96 10.35
N SER A 251 -4.24 -13.65 9.10
CA SER A 251 -4.21 -14.63 8.00
C SER A 251 -2.89 -15.40 7.91
N HIS A 252 -1.80 -14.82 8.44
CA HIS A 252 -0.45 -15.39 8.42
C HIS A 252 0.11 -15.49 9.83
N PRO A 253 -0.37 -16.48 10.63
CA PRO A 253 0.15 -16.71 11.97
C PRO A 253 1.67 -16.92 11.93
N GLY A 254 2.39 -16.19 12.77
CA GLY A 254 3.85 -16.18 12.77
C GLY A 254 4.49 -14.99 12.10
N ASP A 255 3.77 -14.26 11.25
CA ASP A 255 4.23 -12.97 10.73
C ASP A 255 3.89 -11.85 11.73
N ARG A 256 4.78 -10.89 11.85
CA ARG A 256 4.57 -9.67 12.63
C ARG A 256 4.73 -8.46 11.74
N VAL A 257 3.67 -7.69 11.59
CA VAL A 257 3.75 -6.39 10.92
C VAL A 257 4.45 -5.41 11.83
N VAL A 258 5.59 -4.95 11.40
CA VAL A 258 6.48 -4.04 12.13
C VAL A 258 6.68 -2.73 11.38
N GLY A 259 6.00 -2.55 10.26
CA GLY A 259 6.03 -1.32 9.50
C GLY A 259 4.83 -1.20 8.58
N VAL A 260 4.51 0.05 8.29
CA VAL A 260 3.59 0.43 7.21
C VAL A 260 4.27 1.48 6.36
N GLY A 261 3.98 1.49 5.08
CA GLY A 261 4.62 2.39 4.14
C GLY A 261 3.68 2.87 3.04
N VAL A 262 4.10 3.95 2.39
CA VAL A 262 3.50 4.46 1.18
C VAL A 262 4.58 4.63 0.13
N THR A 263 4.35 4.05 -1.04
CA THR A 263 5.16 4.31 -2.23
C THR A 263 4.52 5.41 -3.04
N GLU A 264 5.13 6.58 -3.08
CA GLU A 264 4.67 7.68 -3.92
C GLU A 264 5.35 7.64 -5.28
N ILE A 265 4.54 7.56 -6.34
CA ILE A 265 5.00 7.55 -7.73
C ILE A 265 4.56 8.85 -8.41
N GLY A 266 5.53 9.68 -8.75
CA GLY A 266 5.33 10.97 -9.36
C GLY A 266 6.46 11.32 -10.33
N GLU A 267 6.93 12.55 -10.30
CA GLU A 267 8.16 12.96 -10.99
C GLU A 267 9.41 12.34 -10.36
N SER A 268 9.33 11.96 -9.08
CA SER A 268 10.24 11.05 -8.40
C SER A 268 9.43 9.90 -7.79
N THR A 269 10.08 8.79 -7.52
CA THR A 269 9.49 7.69 -6.74
C THR A 269 10.17 7.63 -5.39
N THR A 270 9.38 7.59 -4.33
CA THR A 270 9.90 7.54 -2.96
C THR A 270 9.08 6.54 -2.13
N HIS A 271 9.79 5.63 -1.49
CA HIS A 271 9.22 4.71 -0.51
C HIS A 271 9.33 5.32 0.87
N TYR A 272 8.22 5.75 1.45
CA TYR A 272 8.17 6.13 2.86
C TYR A 272 7.80 4.93 3.71
N VAL A 273 8.44 4.79 4.85
CA VAL A 273 8.15 3.71 5.79
C VAL A 273 8.19 4.21 7.22
N GLU A 274 7.21 3.81 7.99
CA GLU A 274 7.17 3.97 9.44
C GLU A 274 7.30 2.61 10.09
N LEU A 275 8.21 2.49 11.04
CA LEU A 275 8.60 1.23 11.65
C LEU A 275 8.31 1.22 13.16
N ASP A 276 8.00 0.05 13.68
CA ASP A 276 7.85 -0.20 15.12
C ASP A 276 9.16 0.16 15.85
N GLU A 277 9.09 1.09 16.78
CA GLU A 277 10.24 1.59 17.52
C GLU A 277 11.01 0.47 18.25
N SER A 278 10.31 -0.56 18.68
CA SER A 278 10.89 -1.68 19.45
C SER A 278 11.89 -2.51 18.67
N ILE A 279 11.85 -2.41 17.32
CA ILE A 279 12.72 -3.22 16.44
C ILE A 279 13.78 -2.40 15.71
N LEU A 280 13.82 -1.08 15.88
CA LEU A 280 14.72 -0.21 15.10
C LEU A 280 16.20 -0.59 15.22
N LYS A 281 16.63 -1.04 16.39
CA LYS A 281 18.02 -1.47 16.59
C LYS A 281 18.45 -2.68 15.73
N TYR A 282 17.48 -3.51 15.31
CA TYR A 282 17.75 -4.65 14.42
C TYR A 282 17.70 -4.29 12.95
N LEU A 283 17.24 -3.08 12.62
CA LEU A 283 17.07 -2.61 11.25
C LEU A 283 18.13 -1.60 10.83
N GLU A 284 19.18 -1.44 11.63
CA GLU A 284 20.28 -0.55 11.30
C GLU A 284 20.95 -1.01 10.00
N GLY A 285 21.10 -0.09 9.03
CA GLY A 285 21.65 -0.40 7.71
C GLY A 285 20.70 -1.08 6.73
N CYS A 286 19.48 -1.48 7.14
CA CYS A 286 18.48 -2.05 6.24
C CYS A 286 17.92 -0.97 5.30
N GLN A 287 18.01 -1.21 4.00
CA GLN A 287 17.44 -0.34 2.96
C GLN A 287 15.97 -0.72 2.75
N LEU A 288 15.07 -0.03 3.46
CA LEU A 288 13.63 -0.27 3.47
C LEU A 288 12.82 0.91 2.92
N GLY A 289 13.49 1.97 2.49
CA GLY A 289 12.91 3.25 2.09
C GLY A 289 13.27 4.38 3.06
N GLU A 290 12.77 5.60 2.77
CA GLU A 290 12.93 6.74 3.66
C GLU A 290 12.12 6.55 4.94
N ARG A 291 12.79 6.58 6.07
CA ARG A 291 12.11 6.51 7.37
C ARG A 291 11.40 7.80 7.68
N THR A 292 10.15 7.68 8.07
CA THR A 292 9.47 8.74 8.77
C THR A 292 9.70 8.54 10.27
N THR A 293 9.93 9.62 10.99
CA THR A 293 10.03 9.53 12.45
C THR A 293 8.63 9.44 13.03
N TYR A 294 8.29 8.32 13.65
CA TYR A 294 7.08 8.21 14.42
C TYR A 294 7.15 9.15 15.61
N THR A 295 6.33 10.17 15.60
CA THR A 295 6.13 11.03 16.76
C THR A 295 4.69 10.87 17.21
N GLN A 296 4.50 10.32 18.39
CA GLN A 296 3.19 10.16 19.02
C GLN A 296 2.31 11.42 18.98
N THR A 297 2.95 12.59 18.88
CA THR A 297 2.27 13.88 18.85
C THR A 297 1.65 14.24 17.50
N HIS A 298 2.16 13.71 16.38
CA HIS A 298 1.72 14.09 15.04
C HIS A 298 0.55 13.24 14.52
N HIS A 299 0.32 12.08 15.13
CA HIS A 299 -0.61 11.05 14.62
C HIS A 299 -1.75 10.75 15.60
N ARG A 300 -1.94 11.60 16.63
CA ARG A 300 -3.08 11.49 17.51
C ARG A 300 -4.33 12.04 16.84
N LEU A 301 -5.29 11.18 16.63
CA LEU A 301 -6.66 11.62 16.46
C LEU A 301 -7.21 12.06 17.82
N PRO A 302 -8.17 13.01 17.86
CA PRO A 302 -8.84 13.39 19.10
C PRO A 302 -9.39 12.15 19.81
N GLY A 303 -8.98 11.90 21.04
CA GLY A 303 -9.37 10.74 21.84
C GLY A 303 -8.42 9.53 21.81
N ASP A 304 -7.36 9.56 21.02
CA ASP A 304 -6.36 8.48 21.02
C ASP A 304 -5.56 8.45 22.33
N ASN A 305 -5.54 7.29 22.98
CA ASN A 305 -4.74 6.99 24.16
C ASN A 305 -3.58 6.07 23.81
N PHE A 306 -2.48 6.63 23.28
CA PHE A 306 -1.26 5.86 23.08
C PHE A 306 -0.49 5.68 24.41
N SER A 307 -0.19 4.45 24.76
CA SER A 307 0.78 4.20 25.82
C SER A 307 2.20 4.28 25.27
N SER A 308 3.11 4.86 26.03
CA SER A 308 4.50 5.08 25.63
C SER A 308 5.32 3.80 25.34
N HIS A 309 4.80 2.63 25.65
CA HIS A 309 5.53 1.36 25.55
C HIS A 309 5.20 0.50 24.33
N ASN A 310 4.21 0.89 23.51
CA ASN A 310 3.76 0.12 22.35
C ASN A 310 3.19 1.02 21.26
N GLY A 311 3.88 2.11 20.91
CA GLY A 311 3.38 3.13 20.00
C GLY A 311 2.78 2.58 18.69
N PHE A 312 3.53 1.78 17.96
CA PHE A 312 3.07 1.21 16.69
C PHE A 312 1.92 0.19 16.87
N ARG A 313 2.01 -0.68 17.87
CA ARG A 313 0.95 -1.68 18.16
C ARG A 313 -0.33 -1.01 18.65
N SER A 314 -0.20 0.02 19.48
CA SER A 314 -1.32 0.84 19.94
C SER A 314 -1.96 1.58 18.77
N TRP A 315 -1.17 2.10 17.84
CA TRP A 315 -1.67 2.74 16.62
C TRP A 315 -2.53 1.77 15.79
N ILE A 316 -2.08 0.55 15.51
CA ILE A 316 -2.88 -0.46 14.80
C ILE A 316 -4.22 -0.68 15.51
N SER A 317 -4.19 -0.85 16.84
CA SER A 317 -5.39 -1.10 17.64
C SER A 317 -6.36 0.09 17.61
N GLU A 318 -5.85 1.33 17.63
CA GLU A 318 -6.68 2.54 17.49
C GLU A 318 -7.31 2.67 16.11
N ARG A 319 -6.61 2.32 15.03
CA ARG A 319 -7.21 2.32 13.67
C ARG A 319 -8.38 1.34 13.60
N ILE A 320 -8.22 0.16 14.18
CA ILE A 320 -9.29 -0.84 14.24
C ILE A 320 -10.46 -0.34 15.07
N ARG A 321 -10.19 0.30 16.22
CA ARG A 321 -11.23 0.91 17.07
C ARG A 321 -11.96 2.02 16.32
N THR A 322 -11.24 2.88 15.60
CA THR A 322 -11.84 3.93 14.77
C THR A 322 -12.78 3.37 13.71
N ALA A 323 -12.37 2.30 13.01
CA ALA A 323 -13.23 1.62 12.05
C ALA A 323 -14.47 0.99 12.73
N GLY A 324 -14.28 0.37 13.90
CA GLY A 324 -15.37 -0.20 14.71
C GLY A 324 -16.39 0.85 15.11
N ARG A 325 -15.97 2.01 15.61
CA ARG A 325 -16.84 3.15 15.93
C ARG A 325 -17.63 3.62 14.73
N ALA A 326 -16.96 3.82 13.60
CA ALA A 326 -17.62 4.27 12.37
C ALA A 326 -18.72 3.30 11.93
N ILE A 327 -18.47 1.99 11.99
CA ILE A 327 -19.44 0.95 11.65
C ILE A 327 -20.60 0.94 12.63
N GLU A 328 -20.33 1.02 13.93
CA GLU A 328 -21.38 1.01 14.95
C GLU A 328 -22.24 2.26 14.86
N THR A 329 -21.65 3.45 14.70
CA THR A 329 -22.36 4.70 14.45
C THR A 329 -23.29 4.60 13.23
N ALA A 330 -22.81 3.98 12.16
CA ALA A 330 -23.60 3.76 10.95
C ALA A 330 -24.76 2.76 11.19
N ARG A 331 -24.52 1.69 11.96
CA ARG A 331 -25.57 0.70 12.33
C ARG A 331 -26.68 1.31 13.17
N GLN A 332 -26.33 2.26 14.03
CA GLN A 332 -27.30 3.01 14.85
C GLN A 332 -28.07 4.06 14.04
N GLY A 333 -27.81 4.18 12.75
CA GLY A 333 -28.47 5.15 11.87
C GLY A 333 -27.91 6.58 11.97
N HIS A 334 -26.84 6.79 12.73
CA HIS A 334 -26.14 8.08 12.83
C HIS A 334 -25.19 8.26 11.65
N VAL A 335 -25.74 8.48 10.45
CA VAL A 335 -24.96 8.74 9.24
C VAL A 335 -25.02 10.23 8.93
N ASN A 336 -24.26 11.01 9.65
CA ASN A 336 -24.14 12.43 9.38
C ASN A 336 -23.05 12.67 8.33
N ALA A 337 -23.41 13.37 7.26
CA ALA A 337 -22.42 13.79 6.28
C ALA A 337 -21.45 14.79 6.93
N THR A 338 -20.18 14.44 6.96
CA THR A 338 -19.13 15.32 7.49
C THR A 338 -18.35 15.91 6.31
N PRO A 339 -18.45 17.23 6.07
CA PRO A 339 -17.70 17.89 5.01
C PRO A 339 -16.18 17.67 5.17
N GLY A 340 -15.50 17.40 4.06
CA GLY A 340 -14.06 17.15 4.08
C GLY A 340 -13.48 16.99 2.67
N LYS A 341 -12.18 16.70 2.58
CA LYS A 341 -11.48 16.53 1.30
C LYS A 341 -12.08 15.45 0.41
N HIS A 342 -12.65 14.41 1.00
CA HIS A 342 -13.35 13.33 0.29
C HIS A 342 -14.61 13.80 -0.45
N CYS A 343 -15.15 14.96 -0.12
CA CYS A 343 -16.32 15.52 -0.81
C CYS A 343 -16.04 15.83 -2.28
N SER A 344 -14.79 16.10 -2.65
CA SER A 344 -14.41 16.34 -4.05
C SER A 344 -14.58 15.09 -4.94
N TYR A 345 -14.59 13.91 -4.35
CA TYR A 345 -14.73 12.60 -5.04
C TYR A 345 -16.04 11.88 -4.70
N CYS A 346 -16.96 12.58 -4.02
CA CYS A 346 -18.20 11.97 -3.54
C CYS A 346 -19.24 11.94 -4.67
N SER A 347 -19.70 10.76 -5.01
CA SER A 347 -20.73 10.54 -6.04
C SER A 347 -22.07 11.22 -5.75
N VAL A 348 -22.34 11.53 -4.48
CA VAL A 348 -23.58 12.22 -4.05
C VAL A 348 -23.34 13.68 -3.66
N ARG A 349 -22.21 14.27 -4.05
CA ARG A 349 -21.84 15.64 -3.69
C ARG A 349 -22.92 16.67 -4.06
N GLN A 350 -23.48 16.55 -5.25
CA GLN A 350 -24.45 17.51 -5.78
C GLN A 350 -25.77 17.55 -5.00
N ILE A 351 -26.11 16.45 -4.34
CA ILE A 351 -27.35 16.32 -3.54
C ILE A 351 -27.09 16.23 -2.04
N CYS A 352 -25.83 16.49 -1.62
CA CYS A 352 -25.46 16.36 -0.22
C CYS A 352 -25.93 17.60 0.58
N PRO A 353 -26.77 17.43 1.60
CA PRO A 353 -27.30 18.54 2.37
C PRO A 353 -26.22 19.29 3.18
N SER A 354 -25.09 18.64 3.45
CA SER A 354 -23.98 19.27 4.20
C SER A 354 -23.11 20.22 3.37
N LEU A 355 -23.28 20.27 2.05
CA LEU A 355 -22.56 21.17 1.14
C LEU A 355 -23.42 22.32 0.64
N GLY A 356 -24.71 22.30 0.90
CA GLY A 356 -25.66 23.34 0.47
C GLY A 356 -25.76 24.56 1.36
N GLY A 357 -24.89 24.72 2.36
CA GLY A 357 -24.94 25.83 3.32
C GLY A 357 -24.06 27.04 3.02
N ASP A 358 -23.13 26.95 2.06
CA ASP A 358 -22.12 28.00 1.83
C ASP A 358 -22.33 28.81 0.54
N GLU A 359 -23.47 28.67 -0.14
CA GLU A 359 -23.84 29.53 -1.26
C GLU A 359 -25.14 30.31 -0.93
N GLN A 360 -25.07 31.21 0.08
CA GLN A 360 -26.00 32.33 0.24
C GLN A 360 -25.22 33.56 0.66
#